data_94052ca62eb826fc827727c4057b9211
#
_entry.id   94052ca62eb826fc827727c4057b9211
#
_cell.length_a   1.000
_cell.length_b   1.000
_cell.length_c   1.000
_cell.angle_alpha   90.00
_cell.angle_beta   90.00
_cell.angle_gamma   90.00
#
_symmetry.space_group_name_H-M   'P 1'
#
loop_
_entity.id
_entity.type
_entity.pdbx_description
1 polymer ?
#
loop_
_entity_poly.entity_id
_entity_poly.type
_entity_poly.pdbx_seq_one_letter_code
_entity_poly.pdbx_strand_id
1 'polypeptide(L)'
;MANKNDNTPNDGNRPAFEVRLNAIRVSVWRNHGENGDWFNTVITRRYRDGEDWKETNTFNGLADLALVLEGGRLAREFIAGQELAVQHEGAIAS
;
A
#
# COMPACT_ATOMS: atom_id res chain seq x y z
N MET A 1 8.44 11.07 16.37
CA MET A 1 8.15 10.68 16.05
C MET A 1 7.93 9.62 16.06
N ALA A 2 8.09 9.27 16.12
CA ALA A 2 8.02 8.22 15.86
C ALA A 2 6.98 7.53 15.98
N ASN A 3 6.54 7.42 16.28
CA ASN A 3 5.82 6.77 16.26
C ASN A 3 4.96 6.45 15.52
N LYS A 4 4.65 7.14 15.18
CA LYS A 4 3.94 6.91 14.23
C LYS A 4 4.10 5.72 13.57
N ASN A 5 5.11 5.30 13.56
CA ASN A 5 5.41 4.11 12.88
C ASN A 5 5.05 2.88 13.60
N ASP A 6 4.42 3.02 14.70
CA ASP A 6 4.08 1.87 15.46
C ASP A 6 3.16 0.96 14.71
N ASN A 7 2.36 1.51 13.83
CA ASN A 7 1.42 0.69 13.13
C ASN A 7 1.92 0.26 11.80
N THR A 8 3.13 0.59 11.47
CA THR A 8 3.59 0.21 10.17
C THR A 8 4.18 -1.15 10.22
N PRO A 9 4.14 -1.79 9.12
CA PRO A 9 4.75 -3.10 9.03
C PRO A 9 6.24 -3.02 9.15
N ASN A 10 6.81 -4.14 9.08
CA ASN A 10 8.14 -4.31 9.47
C ASN A 10 9.19 -4.20 8.48
N ASP A 11 8.96 -3.82 7.30
CA ASP A 11 10.01 -3.69 6.34
C ASP A 11 10.67 -2.37 6.47
N GLY A 12 11.20 -2.13 7.64
CA GLY A 12 11.82 -0.88 7.93
C GLY A 12 10.77 0.17 7.92
N ASN A 13 11.07 1.29 7.35
CA ASN A 13 10.15 2.40 7.35
C ASN A 13 9.62 2.69 5.97
N ARG A 14 9.68 1.73 5.09
CA ARG A 14 9.29 1.97 3.72
C ARG A 14 8.27 0.98 3.26
N PRO A 15 7.32 1.42 2.48
CA PRO A 15 6.41 0.46 1.88
C PRO A 15 7.13 -0.38 0.84
N ALA A 16 6.64 -1.58 0.63
CA ALA A 16 7.17 -2.43 -0.41
C ALA A 16 6.81 -1.89 -1.79
N PHE A 17 5.72 -1.14 -1.87
CA PHE A 17 5.27 -0.57 -3.13
C PHE A 17 4.49 0.69 -2.79
N GLU A 18 4.66 1.72 -3.58
CA GLU A 18 3.91 2.95 -3.36
C GLU A 18 3.68 3.62 -4.70
N VAL A 19 2.48 4.14 -4.88
CA VAL A 19 2.18 4.92 -6.07
C VAL A 19 1.32 6.10 -5.65
N ARG A 20 1.53 7.22 -6.31
CA ARG A 20 0.76 8.41 -6.08
C ARG A 20 0.05 8.80 -7.35
N LEU A 21 -1.25 9.02 -7.23
CA LEU A 21 -2.08 9.39 -8.35
C LEU A 21 -2.79 10.67 -7.93
N ASN A 22 -2.22 11.81 -8.30
CA ASN A 22 -2.68 13.11 -7.83
C ASN A 22 -2.65 13.13 -6.30
N ALA A 23 -3.77 13.39 -5.67
CA ALA A 23 -3.81 13.45 -4.22
C ALA A 23 -3.94 12.07 -3.56
N ILE A 24 -4.12 11.03 -4.34
CA ILE A 24 -4.31 9.69 -3.80
C ILE A 24 -2.96 9.00 -3.68
N ARG A 25 -2.72 8.38 -2.54
CA ARG A 25 -1.51 7.60 -2.33
C ARG A 25 -1.90 6.19 -1.95
N VAL A 26 -1.27 5.23 -2.60
CA VAL A 26 -1.49 3.81 -2.33
C VAL A 26 -0.17 3.23 -1.90
N SER A 27 -0.14 2.61 -0.74
CA SER A 27 1.08 2.04 -0.19
C SER A 27 0.82 0.59 0.19
N VAL A 28 1.72 -0.28 -0.18
CA VAL A 28 1.62 -1.70 0.17
C VAL A 28 2.77 -2.01 1.09
N TRP A 29 2.47 -2.59 2.24
CA TRP A 29 3.45 -2.89 3.26
C TRP A 29 3.55 -4.39 3.44
N ARG A 30 4.79 -4.86 3.54
CA ARG A 30 5.03 -6.28 3.79
C ARG A 30 5.14 -6.51 5.28
N ASN A 31 4.45 -7.52 5.75
CA ASN A 31 4.51 -7.93 7.14
C ASN A 31 5.07 -9.32 7.22
N HIS A 32 5.79 -9.59 8.30
CA HIS A 32 6.41 -10.88 8.51
C HIS A 32 5.76 -11.54 9.71
N GLY A 33 5.47 -12.81 9.59
CA GLY A 33 4.86 -13.53 10.68
C GLY A 33 5.32 -14.97 10.69
N GLU A 34 4.85 -15.69 11.68
CA GLU A 34 5.26 -17.08 11.84
C GLU A 34 4.82 -17.95 10.69
N ASN A 35 3.69 -17.61 10.12
CA ASN A 35 3.15 -18.44 9.05
C ASN A 35 3.45 -17.88 7.69
N GLY A 36 4.38 -16.97 7.60
CA GLY A 36 4.75 -16.40 6.32
C GLY A 36 4.48 -14.92 6.29
N ASP A 37 4.67 -14.34 5.14
CA ASP A 37 4.51 -12.92 4.96
C ASP A 37 3.15 -12.62 4.39
N TRP A 38 2.68 -11.42 4.69
CA TRP A 38 1.46 -10.95 4.04
C TRP A 38 1.61 -9.47 3.76
N PHE A 39 0.71 -8.94 2.94
CA PHE A 39 0.77 -7.54 2.54
C PHE A 39 -0.48 -6.81 2.98
N ASN A 40 -0.29 -5.58 3.43
CA ASN A 40 -1.40 -4.68 3.74
C ASN A 40 -1.35 -3.52 2.77
N THR A 41 -2.50 -3.07 2.34
CA THR A 41 -2.59 -1.93 1.44
C THR A 41 -3.31 -0.79 2.13
N VAL A 42 -2.71 0.38 2.08
CA VAL A 42 -3.27 1.58 2.69
C VAL A 42 -3.48 2.60 1.58
N ILE A 43 -4.67 3.18 1.52
CA ILE A 43 -5.01 4.17 0.51
C ILE A 43 -5.46 5.43 1.23
N THR A 44 -4.83 6.55 0.92
CA THR A 44 -5.15 7.81 1.55
C THR A 44 -5.24 8.90 0.50
N ARG A 45 -5.86 10.01 0.88
CA ARG A 45 -5.94 11.20 0.06
C ARG A 45 -5.37 12.36 0.84
N ARG A 46 -4.48 13.11 0.22
CA ARG A 46 -3.94 14.32 0.84
C ARG A 46 -4.88 15.48 0.60
N TYR A 47 -4.98 16.35 1.57
CA TYR A 47 -5.75 17.56 1.40
C TYR A 47 -5.12 18.67 2.22
N ARG A 48 -5.44 19.91 1.84
CA ARG A 48 -4.96 21.08 2.54
C ARG A 48 -5.94 21.47 3.60
N ASP A 49 -5.44 21.78 4.77
CA ASP A 49 -6.26 22.33 5.83
C ASP A 49 -5.52 23.57 6.31
N GLY A 50 -5.89 24.73 5.77
CA GLY A 50 -5.12 25.92 6.03
C GLY A 50 -3.78 25.81 5.37
N GLU A 51 -2.73 25.87 6.18
CA GLU A 51 -1.40 25.73 5.65
C GLU A 51 -0.83 24.33 5.86
N ASP A 52 -1.61 23.46 6.42
CA ASP A 52 -1.14 22.13 6.73
C ASP A 52 -1.63 21.13 5.71
N TRP A 53 -0.81 20.13 5.45
CA TRP A 53 -1.22 18.99 4.63
C TRP A 53 -1.64 17.87 5.55
N LYS A 54 -2.78 17.29 5.26
CA LYS A 54 -3.33 16.20 6.05
C LYS A 54 -3.73 15.06 5.15
N GLU A 55 -3.99 13.93 5.76
CA GLU A 55 -4.41 12.75 5.01
C GLU A 55 -5.71 12.23 5.59
N THR A 56 -6.50 11.66 4.71
CA THR A 56 -7.78 11.07 5.10
C THR A 56 -7.99 9.84 4.25
N ASN A 57 -8.87 8.96 4.68
CA ASN A 57 -9.29 7.84 3.85
C ASN A 57 -10.71 8.01 3.38
N THR A 58 -11.16 9.24 3.27
CA THR A 58 -12.43 9.59 2.67
C THR A 58 -12.15 10.19 1.29
N PHE A 59 -12.89 9.75 0.29
CA PHE A 59 -12.62 10.12 -1.09
C PHE A 59 -13.82 10.84 -1.67
N ASN A 60 -13.55 11.85 -2.51
CA ASN A 60 -14.59 12.75 -2.99
C ASN A 60 -14.93 12.44 -4.42
N GLY A 61 -16.16 12.01 -4.64
CA GLY A 61 -16.71 11.95 -5.98
C GLY A 61 -16.11 10.88 -6.85
N LEU A 62 -16.51 10.91 -8.08
CA LEU A 62 -16.12 9.88 -9.03
C LEU A 62 -14.65 9.97 -9.41
N ALA A 63 -14.12 11.17 -9.47
CA ALA A 63 -12.73 11.32 -9.88
C ALA A 63 -11.79 10.67 -8.88
N ASP A 64 -12.03 10.92 -7.59
CA ASP A 64 -11.19 10.28 -6.58
C ASP A 64 -11.35 8.77 -6.61
N LEU A 65 -12.58 8.30 -6.76
CA LEU A 65 -12.80 6.86 -6.78
C LEU A 65 -12.14 6.19 -7.98
N ALA A 66 -12.11 6.88 -9.11
CA ALA A 66 -11.42 6.33 -10.28
C ALA A 66 -9.94 6.13 -9.96
N LEU A 67 -9.34 7.10 -9.25
CA LEU A 67 -7.94 6.96 -8.88
C LEU A 67 -7.74 5.88 -7.83
N VAL A 68 -8.67 5.75 -6.91
CA VAL A 68 -8.59 4.69 -5.91
C VAL A 68 -8.65 3.32 -6.60
N LEU A 69 -9.53 3.18 -7.57
CA LEU A 69 -9.63 1.92 -8.29
C LEU A 69 -8.35 1.62 -9.04
N GLU A 70 -7.79 2.62 -9.70
CA GLU A 70 -6.55 2.40 -10.43
C GLU A 70 -5.42 2.09 -9.46
N GLY A 71 -5.31 2.81 -8.37
CA GLY A 71 -4.29 2.54 -7.39
C GLY A 71 -4.43 1.15 -6.78
N GLY A 72 -5.66 0.75 -6.53
CA GLY A 72 -5.92 -0.58 -6.01
C GLY A 72 -5.53 -1.66 -7.01
N ARG A 73 -5.78 -1.40 -8.29
CA ARG A 73 -5.39 -2.35 -9.31
C ARG A 73 -3.87 -2.52 -9.34
N LEU A 74 -3.14 -1.41 -9.26
CA LEU A 74 -1.68 -1.48 -9.28
C LEU A 74 -1.15 -2.21 -8.06
N ALA A 75 -1.73 -1.96 -6.90
CA ALA A 75 -1.32 -2.64 -5.69
C ALA A 75 -1.60 -4.13 -5.80
N ARG A 76 -2.75 -4.48 -6.35
CA ARG A 76 -3.10 -5.88 -6.50
C ARG A 76 -2.12 -6.58 -7.43
N GLU A 77 -1.72 -5.90 -8.51
CA GLU A 77 -0.75 -6.49 -9.43
C GLU A 77 0.60 -6.69 -8.75
N PHE A 78 1.00 -5.73 -7.94
CA PHE A 78 2.26 -5.88 -7.22
C PHE A 78 2.20 -7.09 -6.29
N ILE A 79 1.13 -7.20 -5.50
CA ILE A 79 1.01 -8.28 -4.55
C ILE A 79 0.92 -9.62 -5.27
N ALA A 80 0.13 -9.69 -6.33
CA ALA A 80 0.00 -10.93 -7.08
C ALA A 80 1.33 -11.36 -7.65
N GLY A 81 2.12 -10.40 -8.13
CA GLY A 81 3.43 -10.73 -8.65
C GLY A 81 4.34 -11.30 -7.59
N GLN A 82 4.28 -10.75 -6.38
CA GLN A 82 5.09 -11.27 -5.29
C GLN A 82 4.67 -12.68 -4.92
N GLU A 83 3.38 -12.92 -4.86
CA GLU A 83 2.89 -14.23 -4.48
C GLU A 83 3.16 -15.26 -5.56
N LEU A 84 3.05 -14.87 -6.81
CA LEU A 84 3.36 -15.79 -7.89
C LEU A 84 4.84 -16.14 -7.91
N ALA A 85 5.70 -15.17 -7.62
CA ALA A 85 7.12 -15.43 -7.59
C ALA A 85 7.44 -16.47 -6.53
N VAL A 86 6.81 -16.34 -5.36
CA VAL A 86 7.04 -17.30 -4.29
C VAL A 86 6.53 -18.68 -4.69
N GLN A 87 5.35 -18.74 -5.28
CA GLN A 87 4.80 -20.01 -5.69
C GLN A 87 5.65 -20.66 -6.77
N HIS A 88 6.14 -19.85 -7.69
CA HIS A 88 6.95 -20.37 -8.76
C HIS A 88 8.25 -20.95 -8.22
N GLU A 89 8.86 -20.25 -7.28
CA GLU A 89 10.07 -20.75 -6.67
C GLU A 89 9.81 -22.04 -5.93
N GLY A 90 8.69 -22.12 -5.23
CA GLY A 90 8.34 -23.33 -4.55
C GLY A 90 8.13 -24.48 -5.51
N ALA A 91 7.48 -24.24 -6.62
CA ALA A 91 7.25 -25.27 -7.59
C ALA A 91 8.55 -25.75 -8.20
N ILE A 92 9.46 -24.84 -8.45
CA ILE A 92 10.74 -25.23 -9.00
C ILE A 92 11.53 -26.03 -8.01
N ALA A 93 11.47 -25.63 -6.75
CA ALA A 93 12.22 -26.32 -5.72
C ALA A 93 11.69 -27.72 -5.48
N SER A 94 10.45 -27.93 -5.77
CA SER A 94 9.90 -29.24 -5.53
C SER A 94 10.17 -30.15 -6.73
#